data_678203ee3071c344b31563bf1db343f4
#
_entry.id   678203ee3071c344b31563bf1db343f4
#
_cell.length_a   1.000
_cell.length_b   1.000
_cell.length_c   1.000
_cell.angle_alpha   90.00
_cell.angle_beta   90.00
_cell.angle_gamma   90.00
#
_symmetry.space_group_name_H-M   'P 1'
#
loop_
_entity.id
_entity.type
_entity.pdbx_description
1 polymer ?
#
loop_
_entity_poly.entity_id
_entity_poly.type
_entity_poly.pdbx_seq_one_letter_code
_entity_poly.pdbx_strand_id
1 'polypeptide(L)'
;MTGQTVEWKELEPGEYKIALTVTNGAGLSATDEVIVYVNYVGRWSDLSIGGNTSNSPVDIEFSFPSTQNQETGNTIKRAAGELIYPKEDEDCTDVVFGDGNNCRAKIDLYGFNSTDEQVANTSAIGLEQRTYGDCEENTDCVWLQFTGSYHFAESQWKDGEWTMTIRNEMVNDLDIESLTIRLLYK
;
A
#
# COMPACT_ATOMS: atom_id res chain seq x y z
N MET A 1 29.70 6.34 12.99
CA MET A 1 29.56 5.14 13.85
C MET A 1 30.81 4.30 13.72
N THR A 2 31.31 3.71 14.81
CA THR A 2 32.52 2.88 14.82
C THR A 2 32.27 1.62 15.64
N GLY A 3 32.81 0.48 15.20
CA GLY A 3 32.68 -0.80 15.90
C GLY A 3 32.73 -1.99 14.94
N GLN A 4 32.72 -3.21 15.50
CA GLN A 4 32.64 -4.44 14.68
C GLN A 4 31.20 -4.69 14.18
N THR A 5 30.23 -4.19 14.91
CA THR A 5 28.80 -4.27 14.54
C THR A 5 28.19 -2.90 14.79
N VAL A 6 27.45 -2.39 13.82
CA VAL A 6 26.70 -1.14 13.90
C VAL A 6 25.25 -1.44 13.61
N GLU A 7 24.38 -1.10 14.56
CA GLU A 7 22.94 -1.17 14.40
C GLU A 7 22.43 0.22 14.02
N TRP A 8 21.61 0.28 12.98
CA TRP A 8 20.98 1.49 12.50
C TRP A 8 19.47 1.35 12.68
N LYS A 9 18.88 2.21 13.50
CA LYS A 9 17.45 2.18 13.84
C LYS A 9 16.70 3.37 13.27
N GLU A 10 15.39 3.21 13.14
CA GLU A 10 14.46 4.28 12.77
C GLU A 10 14.85 4.97 11.44
N LEU A 11 15.17 4.16 10.43
CA LEU A 11 15.45 4.68 9.11
C LEU A 11 14.17 5.11 8.41
N GLU A 12 14.16 6.34 7.93
CA GLU A 12 13.14 6.78 6.98
C GLU A 12 13.26 5.97 5.68
N PRO A 13 12.15 5.75 4.95
CA PRO A 13 12.20 5.11 3.64
C PRO A 13 13.07 5.89 2.67
N GLY A 14 13.86 5.17 1.86
CA GLY A 14 14.72 5.81 0.89
C GLY A 14 16.00 5.04 0.56
N GLU A 15 16.89 5.69 -0.18
CA GLU A 15 18.23 5.20 -0.54
C GLU A 15 19.28 5.67 0.46
N TYR A 16 20.13 4.75 0.88
CA TYR A 16 21.24 5.02 1.80
C TYR A 16 22.55 4.51 1.22
N LYS A 17 23.53 5.38 1.17
CA LYS A 17 24.91 5.01 0.82
C LYS A 17 25.70 4.76 2.10
N ILE A 18 26.12 3.52 2.29
CA ILE A 18 26.88 3.09 3.46
C ILE A 18 28.33 2.89 3.04
N ALA A 19 29.25 3.60 3.68
CA ALA A 19 30.68 3.46 3.46
C ALA A 19 31.35 2.77 4.66
N LEU A 20 32.07 1.67 4.42
CA LEU A 20 32.90 1.00 5.41
C LEU A 20 34.36 1.35 5.19
N THR A 21 34.99 2.01 6.16
CA THR A 21 36.40 2.30 6.16
C THR A 21 37.12 1.45 7.20
N VAL A 22 38.12 0.69 6.77
CA VAL A 22 38.98 -0.11 7.63
C VAL A 22 40.38 0.47 7.62
N THR A 23 40.94 0.69 8.81
CA THR A 23 42.31 1.22 8.99
C THR A 23 43.17 0.19 9.72
N ASN A 24 44.34 -0.14 9.22
CA ASN A 24 45.29 -1.04 9.87
C ASN A 24 46.18 -0.30 10.90
N GLY A 25 46.95 -1.06 11.67
CA GLY A 25 47.85 -0.50 12.69
C GLY A 25 48.96 0.42 12.15
N ALA A 26 49.23 0.42 10.87
CA ALA A 26 50.18 1.31 10.18
C ALA A 26 49.50 2.58 9.63
N GLY A 27 48.22 2.79 9.86
CA GLY A 27 47.45 3.94 9.39
C GLY A 27 46.98 3.87 7.94
N LEU A 28 47.15 2.73 7.27
CA LEU A 28 46.62 2.54 5.91
C LEU A 28 45.12 2.19 5.98
N SER A 29 44.31 2.89 5.19
CA SER A 29 42.87 2.73 5.14
C SER A 29 42.40 2.24 3.78
N ALA A 30 41.35 1.42 3.78
CA ALA A 30 40.59 1.04 2.61
C ALA A 30 39.08 1.32 2.90
N THR A 31 38.37 1.78 1.88
CA THR A 31 36.91 2.07 1.97
C THR A 31 36.18 1.27 0.91
N ASP A 32 35.08 0.66 1.30
CA ASP A 32 34.09 0.04 0.42
C ASP A 32 32.73 0.66 0.64
N GLU A 33 31.89 0.70 -0.39
CA GLU A 33 30.60 1.36 -0.36
C GLU A 33 29.50 0.42 -0.85
N VAL A 34 28.34 0.47 -0.18
CA VAL A 34 27.13 -0.26 -0.59
C VAL A 34 25.91 0.66 -0.54
N ILE A 35 25.02 0.49 -1.51
CA ILE A 35 23.71 1.15 -1.51
C ILE A 35 22.68 0.21 -0.92
N VAL A 36 21.92 0.72 0.05
CA VAL A 36 20.82 0.01 0.72
C VAL A 36 19.54 0.81 0.54
N TYR A 37 18.47 0.13 0.13
CA TYR A 37 17.16 0.73 -0.01
C TYR A 37 16.29 0.34 1.18
N VAL A 38 15.74 1.32 1.89
CA VAL A 38 14.76 1.14 2.96
C VAL A 38 13.38 1.40 2.39
N ASN A 39 12.53 0.37 2.44
CA ASN A 39 11.18 0.43 1.90
C ASN A 39 10.17 0.82 3.00
N TYR A 40 9.06 1.41 2.60
CA TYR A 40 7.93 1.64 3.49
C TYR A 40 6.94 0.47 3.39
N VAL A 41 6.46 0.03 4.57
CA VAL A 41 5.32 -0.90 4.67
C VAL A 41 4.41 -0.42 5.80
N GLY A 42 3.20 0.01 5.44
CA GLY A 42 2.10 0.23 6.37
C GLY A 42 1.16 -0.98 6.34
N ARG A 43 0.75 -1.47 7.51
CA ARG A 43 -0.23 -2.55 7.61
C ARG A 43 -1.25 -2.23 8.70
N TRP A 44 -2.50 -2.39 8.35
CA TRP A 44 -3.66 -2.27 9.24
C TRP A 44 -4.46 -3.56 9.15
N SER A 45 -4.92 -4.07 10.27
CA SER A 45 -5.72 -5.28 10.38
C SER A 45 -6.95 -5.05 11.24
N ASP A 46 -7.89 -5.98 11.18
CA ASP A 46 -9.11 -5.98 11.97
C ASP A 46 -9.90 -4.66 11.83
N LEU A 47 -10.06 -4.22 10.57
CA LEU A 47 -10.79 -3.01 10.24
C LEU A 47 -12.26 -3.34 10.02
N SER A 48 -13.15 -2.38 10.30
CA SER A 48 -14.58 -2.49 9.98
C SER A 48 -15.01 -1.29 9.15
N ILE A 49 -15.78 -1.50 8.10
CA ILE A 49 -16.34 -0.46 7.26
C ILE A 49 -17.86 -0.56 7.23
N GLY A 50 -18.53 0.54 7.53
CA GLY A 50 -20.00 0.61 7.50
C GLY A 50 -20.57 0.44 6.10
N GLY A 51 -21.84 0.02 6.05
CA GLY A 51 -22.59 -0.09 4.81
C GLY A 51 -23.15 1.24 4.32
N ASN A 52 -23.45 1.30 3.02
CA ASN A 52 -24.09 2.43 2.37
C ASN A 52 -25.57 2.53 2.74
N THR A 53 -25.92 3.43 3.64
CA THR A 53 -27.31 3.59 4.14
C THR A 53 -28.12 4.68 3.42
N SER A 54 -27.50 5.46 2.53
CA SER A 54 -28.10 6.67 1.95
C SER A 54 -27.77 6.88 0.48
N ASN A 55 -27.47 5.83 -0.26
CA ASN A 55 -26.93 5.89 -1.63
C ASN A 55 -25.61 6.69 -1.73
N SER A 56 -24.87 6.74 -0.64
CA SER A 56 -23.54 7.33 -0.58
C SER A 56 -22.55 6.28 -0.09
N PRO A 57 -21.46 6.05 -0.79
CA PRO A 57 -20.44 5.10 -0.36
C PRO A 57 -19.88 5.50 1.01
N VAL A 58 -19.40 4.52 1.75
CA VAL A 58 -18.65 4.73 3.00
C VAL A 58 -17.17 4.55 2.72
N ASP A 59 -16.38 5.50 3.17
CA ASP A 59 -14.94 5.54 2.94
C ASP A 59 -14.17 5.48 4.26
N ILE A 60 -13.04 4.75 4.25
CA ILE A 60 -12.01 4.81 5.29
C ILE A 60 -10.69 5.19 4.63
N GLU A 61 -9.99 6.17 5.18
CA GLU A 61 -8.78 6.74 4.61
C GLU A 61 -7.54 6.37 5.42
N PHE A 62 -6.45 6.06 4.71
CA PHE A 62 -5.14 5.73 5.26
C PHE A 62 -4.08 6.57 4.60
N SER A 63 -3.47 7.45 5.37
CA SER A 63 -2.38 8.27 4.89
C SER A 63 -1.03 7.54 4.98
N PHE A 64 -0.15 7.81 4.04
CA PHE A 64 1.21 7.29 4.03
C PHE A 64 2.19 8.28 3.38
N PRO A 65 3.43 8.34 3.87
CA PRO A 65 4.44 9.25 3.32
C PRO A 65 4.88 8.77 1.93
N SER A 66 4.96 9.69 0.99
CA SER A 66 5.38 9.40 -0.37
C SER A 66 6.31 10.49 -0.86
N THR A 67 7.58 10.40 -0.49
CA THR A 67 8.60 11.39 -0.81
C THR A 67 9.71 10.77 -1.64
N GLN A 68 10.02 11.40 -2.76
CA GLN A 68 11.20 11.11 -3.57
C GLN A 68 12.22 12.22 -3.41
N ASN A 69 13.48 11.89 -3.51
CA ASN A 69 14.56 12.85 -3.56
C ASN A 69 15.43 12.58 -4.80
N GLN A 70 15.17 13.33 -5.83
CA GLN A 70 15.87 13.18 -7.11
C GLN A 70 17.34 13.64 -7.06
N GLU A 71 17.69 14.58 -6.18
CA GLU A 71 19.06 15.02 -6.01
C GLU A 71 19.96 13.90 -5.48
N THR A 72 19.41 13.04 -4.63
CA THR A 72 20.11 11.86 -4.08
C THR A 72 19.87 10.59 -4.90
N GLY A 73 19.03 10.64 -5.95
CA GLY A 73 18.64 9.47 -6.72
C GLY A 73 17.58 8.59 -6.02
N ASN A 74 17.05 9.04 -4.88
CA ASN A 74 16.06 8.29 -4.12
C ASN A 74 14.69 8.36 -4.82
N THR A 75 14.31 7.29 -5.52
CA THR A 75 13.07 7.24 -6.28
C THR A 75 12.19 6.07 -5.85
N ILE A 76 10.87 6.25 -5.90
CA ILE A 76 9.93 5.17 -5.67
C ILE A 76 9.79 4.36 -6.97
N LYS A 77 10.22 3.12 -6.91
CA LYS A 77 10.13 2.19 -8.03
C LYS A 77 8.74 1.59 -8.16
N ARG A 78 8.08 1.36 -7.04
CA ARG A 78 6.77 0.71 -7.00
C ARG A 78 6.00 1.18 -5.77
N ALA A 79 4.73 1.50 -5.97
CA ALA A 79 3.77 1.70 -4.90
C ALA A 79 2.56 0.80 -5.13
N ALA A 80 2.09 0.14 -4.07
CA ALA A 80 0.96 -0.77 -4.15
C ALA A 80 0.19 -0.82 -2.84
N GLY A 81 -1.13 -0.99 -2.95
CA GLY A 81 -2.01 -1.34 -1.87
C GLY A 81 -2.61 -2.73 -2.09
N GLU A 82 -2.66 -3.55 -1.06
CA GLU A 82 -3.30 -4.85 -1.04
C GLU A 82 -4.37 -4.85 0.05
N LEU A 83 -5.59 -5.15 -0.35
CA LEU A 83 -6.75 -5.25 0.53
C LEU A 83 -7.24 -6.69 0.55
N ILE A 84 -7.41 -7.26 1.74
CA ILE A 84 -7.97 -8.60 1.97
C ILE A 84 -9.24 -8.45 2.80
N TYR A 85 -10.34 -9.05 2.32
CA TYR A 85 -11.64 -8.98 2.98
C TYR A 85 -12.46 -10.25 2.71
N PRO A 86 -13.43 -10.61 3.58
CA PRO A 86 -14.29 -11.77 3.37
C PRO A 86 -15.09 -11.67 2.05
N LYS A 87 -15.24 -12.80 1.36
CA LYS A 87 -16.07 -12.87 0.14
C LYS A 87 -17.51 -12.53 0.36
N GLU A 88 -18.03 -12.90 1.52
CA GLU A 88 -19.43 -12.75 1.89
C GLU A 88 -19.53 -12.11 3.26
N ASP A 89 -20.53 -11.30 3.44
CA ASP A 89 -20.89 -10.75 4.73
C ASP A 89 -21.58 -11.83 5.58
N GLU A 90 -21.04 -12.10 6.77
CA GLU A 90 -21.55 -13.14 7.68
C GLU A 90 -22.97 -12.83 8.18
N ASP A 91 -23.32 -11.56 8.26
CA ASP A 91 -24.64 -11.09 8.70
C ASP A 91 -25.66 -10.93 7.56
N CYS A 92 -25.22 -11.20 6.33
CA CYS A 92 -26.09 -11.13 5.18
C CYS A 92 -27.14 -12.25 5.20
N THR A 93 -28.33 -11.89 5.62
CA THR A 93 -29.49 -12.78 5.44
C THR A 93 -29.97 -12.66 4.00
N ASP A 94 -29.93 -13.76 3.25
CA ASP A 94 -30.55 -13.92 1.95
C ASP A 94 -32.04 -13.55 2.02
N VAL A 95 -32.34 -12.28 1.90
CA VAL A 95 -33.73 -11.85 1.68
C VAL A 95 -34.00 -12.08 0.20
N VAL A 96 -34.63 -13.21 -0.04
CA VAL A 96 -35.05 -13.72 -1.33
C VAL A 96 -35.94 -12.69 -2.06
N PHE A 97 -35.30 -11.86 -2.88
CA PHE A 97 -35.96 -11.26 -4.04
C PHE A 97 -35.02 -11.35 -5.24
N GLY A 98 -34.98 -12.53 -5.84
CA GLY A 98 -34.64 -12.82 -7.22
C GLY A 98 -33.27 -12.30 -7.71
N ASP A 99 -32.26 -13.00 -7.52
CA ASP A 99 -30.94 -13.15 -8.16
C ASP A 99 -29.90 -13.39 -7.05
N GLY A 100 -29.75 -14.63 -6.69
CA GLY A 100 -28.98 -15.15 -5.57
C GLY A 100 -27.51 -14.75 -5.49
N ASN A 101 -27.19 -13.52 -5.09
CA ASN A 101 -25.83 -13.14 -4.67
C ASN A 101 -25.77 -11.75 -4.02
N ASN A 102 -26.74 -11.34 -3.23
CA ASN A 102 -26.70 -10.03 -2.56
C ASN A 102 -25.69 -9.97 -1.40
N CYS A 103 -25.13 -11.10 -0.99
CA CYS A 103 -24.15 -11.18 0.11
C CYS A 103 -22.70 -11.08 -0.36
N ARG A 104 -22.46 -11.10 -1.67
CA ARG A 104 -21.09 -11.00 -2.20
C ARG A 104 -20.53 -9.60 -1.97
N ALA A 105 -19.51 -9.51 -1.15
CA ALA A 105 -18.85 -8.26 -0.87
C ALA A 105 -18.09 -7.72 -2.07
N LYS A 106 -18.14 -6.41 -2.27
CA LYS A 106 -17.30 -5.71 -3.25
C LYS A 106 -16.79 -4.41 -2.65
N ILE A 107 -15.55 -4.46 -2.18
CA ILE A 107 -14.84 -3.32 -1.61
C ILE A 107 -13.76 -2.88 -2.59
N ASP A 108 -13.63 -1.59 -2.81
CA ASP A 108 -12.67 -1.03 -3.74
C ASP A 108 -11.61 -0.16 -3.05
N LEU A 109 -10.41 -0.14 -3.64
CA LEU A 109 -9.33 0.77 -3.28
C LEU A 109 -9.27 1.94 -4.26
N TYR A 110 -9.06 3.13 -3.69
CA TYR A 110 -8.80 4.36 -4.43
C TYR A 110 -7.52 4.99 -3.89
N GLY A 111 -6.59 5.32 -4.77
CA GLY A 111 -5.35 6.00 -4.42
C GLY A 111 -5.39 7.46 -4.85
N PHE A 112 -5.03 8.35 -3.92
CA PHE A 112 -4.96 9.80 -4.15
C PHE A 112 -3.54 10.29 -3.85
N ASN A 113 -3.06 11.21 -4.67
CA ASN A 113 -1.78 11.87 -4.45
C ASN A 113 -1.88 13.00 -3.40
N SER A 114 -0.76 13.66 -3.09
CA SER A 114 -0.70 14.75 -2.11
C SER A 114 -1.46 16.01 -2.49
N THR A 115 -2.09 16.07 -3.66
CA THR A 115 -2.97 17.16 -4.12
C THR A 115 -4.41 16.68 -4.28
N ASP A 116 -4.78 15.56 -3.64
CA ASP A 116 -6.11 14.92 -3.69
C ASP A 116 -6.57 14.53 -5.09
N GLU A 117 -5.64 14.35 -6.03
CA GLU A 117 -5.95 13.83 -7.34
C GLU A 117 -5.97 12.31 -7.30
N GLN A 118 -7.08 11.70 -7.75
CA GLN A 118 -7.18 10.25 -7.86
C GLN A 118 -6.23 9.73 -8.95
N VAL A 119 -5.29 8.91 -8.56
CA VAL A 119 -4.25 8.37 -9.47
C VAL A 119 -4.50 6.93 -9.90
N ALA A 120 -5.25 6.16 -9.11
CA ALA A 120 -5.59 4.78 -9.41
C ALA A 120 -6.83 4.32 -8.63
N ASN A 121 -7.51 3.27 -9.11
CA ASN A 121 -8.58 2.58 -8.39
C ASN A 121 -8.75 1.13 -8.86
N THR A 122 -9.52 0.34 -8.11
CA THR A 122 -9.80 -1.07 -8.41
C THR A 122 -11.24 -1.32 -8.87
N SER A 123 -12.05 -0.28 -9.03
CA SER A 123 -13.50 -0.40 -9.30
C SER A 123 -13.84 -1.21 -10.56
N ALA A 124 -12.93 -1.25 -11.53
CA ALA A 124 -13.08 -2.02 -12.76
C ALA A 124 -12.73 -3.52 -12.61
N ILE A 125 -12.14 -3.93 -11.46
CA ILE A 125 -11.79 -5.33 -11.21
C ILE A 125 -13.04 -6.11 -10.85
N GLY A 126 -13.41 -7.07 -11.70
CA GLY A 126 -14.56 -7.94 -11.45
C GLY A 126 -14.36 -8.85 -10.23
N LEU A 127 -15.46 -9.29 -9.61
CA LEU A 127 -15.41 -10.17 -8.42
C LEU A 127 -14.56 -11.43 -8.65
N GLU A 128 -14.69 -12.05 -9.81
CA GLU A 128 -13.94 -13.28 -10.16
C GLU A 128 -12.42 -13.06 -10.35
N GLN A 129 -11.98 -11.80 -10.40
CA GLN A 129 -10.59 -11.42 -10.58
C GLN A 129 -9.90 -11.00 -9.27
N ARG A 130 -10.63 -11.04 -8.15
CA ARG A 130 -10.16 -10.60 -6.83
C ARG A 130 -9.48 -11.73 -6.06
N THR A 131 -8.49 -12.35 -6.68
CA THR A 131 -7.79 -13.54 -6.15
C THR A 131 -6.27 -13.37 -6.12
N TYR A 132 -5.80 -12.14 -6.25
CA TYR A 132 -4.37 -11.86 -6.34
C TYR A 132 -3.77 -11.58 -4.96
N GLY A 133 -2.60 -12.16 -4.70
CA GLY A 133 -1.87 -11.98 -3.44
C GLY A 133 -2.07 -13.16 -2.48
N ASP A 134 -2.14 -12.85 -1.19
CA ASP A 134 -2.24 -13.84 -0.10
C ASP A 134 -3.69 -14.25 0.19
N CYS A 135 -4.53 -14.35 -0.85
CA CYS A 135 -5.93 -14.72 -0.74
C CYS A 135 -6.13 -16.15 -0.24
N GLU A 136 -6.96 -16.27 0.77
CA GLU A 136 -7.49 -17.54 1.23
C GLU A 136 -8.80 -17.92 0.52
N GLU A 137 -9.30 -19.15 0.71
CA GLU A 137 -10.45 -19.67 -0.01
C GLU A 137 -11.74 -18.82 0.18
N ASN A 138 -11.92 -18.25 1.39
CA ASN A 138 -13.10 -17.47 1.77
C ASN A 138 -12.87 -15.96 1.70
N THR A 139 -11.75 -15.51 1.13
CA THR A 139 -11.43 -14.08 1.03
C THR A 139 -11.32 -13.64 -0.41
N ASP A 140 -11.56 -12.36 -0.64
CA ASP A 140 -11.20 -11.64 -1.83
C ASP A 140 -9.99 -10.77 -1.56
N CYS A 141 -9.09 -10.70 -2.54
CA CYS A 141 -7.93 -9.83 -2.49
C CYS A 141 -7.96 -8.86 -3.66
N VAL A 142 -7.78 -7.60 -3.35
CA VAL A 142 -7.71 -6.53 -4.34
C VAL A 142 -6.34 -5.89 -4.27
N TRP A 143 -5.70 -5.81 -5.40
CA TRP A 143 -4.39 -5.20 -5.51
C TRP A 143 -4.46 -3.94 -6.36
N LEU A 144 -4.17 -2.80 -5.73
CA LEU A 144 -4.03 -1.53 -6.41
C LEU A 144 -2.55 -1.23 -6.62
N GLN A 145 -2.12 -1.13 -7.86
CA GLN A 145 -0.75 -0.80 -8.20
C GLN A 145 -0.68 0.56 -8.88
N PHE A 146 0.11 1.46 -8.31
CA PHE A 146 0.36 2.79 -8.88
C PHE A 146 1.54 2.80 -9.87
N THR A 147 2.12 1.65 -10.13
CA THR A 147 3.33 1.55 -10.93
C THR A 147 3.03 1.23 -12.37
N GLY A 148 3.23 2.15 -13.17
CA GLY A 148 3.62 2.02 -14.55
C GLY A 148 4.59 3.17 -14.79
N SER A 149 5.38 3.10 -15.82
CA SER A 149 6.24 4.19 -16.29
C SER A 149 5.50 5.53 -16.49
N TYR A 150 4.19 5.53 -16.39
CA TYR A 150 3.31 6.69 -16.51
C TYR A 150 3.06 7.41 -15.18
N HIS A 151 3.10 6.72 -14.04
CA HIS A 151 2.69 7.29 -12.74
C HIS A 151 3.86 7.89 -11.97
N PHE A 152 5.08 7.57 -12.35
CA PHE A 152 6.31 8.06 -11.70
C PHE A 152 7.15 8.96 -12.60
N ALA A 153 6.62 9.46 -13.70
CA ALA A 153 7.25 10.58 -14.38
C ALA A 153 7.33 11.76 -13.39
N GLU A 154 8.48 12.41 -13.32
CA GLU A 154 8.75 13.53 -12.40
C GLU A 154 7.64 14.57 -12.35
N SER A 155 6.96 14.79 -13.48
CA SER A 155 5.85 15.75 -13.59
C SER A 155 4.54 15.30 -12.97
N GLN A 156 4.37 13.99 -12.68
CA GLN A 156 3.11 13.43 -12.16
C GLN A 156 3.21 12.98 -10.72
N TRP A 157 4.43 12.69 -10.25
CA TRP A 157 4.64 12.39 -8.84
C TRP A 157 4.55 13.67 -8.03
N LYS A 158 3.71 13.64 -7.02
CA LYS A 158 3.55 14.72 -6.06
C LYS A 158 4.07 14.23 -4.72
N ASP A 159 5.23 14.72 -4.32
CA ASP A 159 5.78 14.42 -3.00
C ASP A 159 4.84 14.89 -1.89
N GLY A 160 4.81 14.14 -0.80
CA GLY A 160 4.02 14.48 0.37
C GLY A 160 3.25 13.30 0.92
N GLU A 161 2.19 13.59 1.64
CA GLU A 161 1.29 12.56 2.17
C GLU A 161 0.29 12.16 1.09
N TRP A 162 0.25 10.86 0.80
CA TRP A 162 -0.73 10.25 -0.10
C TRP A 162 -1.79 9.51 0.71
N THR A 163 -2.96 9.33 0.11
CA THR A 163 -4.08 8.66 0.75
C THR A 163 -4.50 7.42 -0.04
N MET A 164 -4.68 6.31 0.68
CA MET A 164 -5.38 5.14 0.20
C MET A 164 -6.75 5.09 0.85
N THR A 165 -7.80 5.06 0.06
CA THR A 165 -9.18 4.99 0.53
C THR A 165 -9.75 3.62 0.25
N ILE A 166 -10.27 2.97 1.28
CA ILE A 166 -11.12 1.79 1.17
C ILE A 166 -12.56 2.30 1.03
N ARG A 167 -13.26 1.86 -0.01
CA ARG A 167 -14.62 2.29 -0.29
C ARG A 167 -15.59 1.12 -0.31
N ASN A 168 -16.65 1.22 0.49
CA ASN A 168 -17.77 0.31 0.48
C ASN A 168 -18.98 0.97 -0.19
N GLU A 169 -19.38 0.42 -1.35
CA GLU A 169 -20.59 0.83 -2.07
C GLU A 169 -21.80 -0.07 -1.75
N MET A 170 -21.58 -1.13 -0.99
CA MET A 170 -22.62 -2.09 -0.60
C MET A 170 -23.45 -1.59 0.58
N VAL A 171 -24.65 -2.14 0.74
CA VAL A 171 -25.57 -1.76 1.83
C VAL A 171 -25.08 -2.29 3.18
N ASN A 172 -24.38 -3.42 3.16
CA ASN A 172 -23.94 -4.10 4.37
C ASN A 172 -22.59 -3.55 4.85
N ASP A 173 -22.40 -3.51 6.15
CA ASP A 173 -21.09 -3.35 6.79
C ASP A 173 -20.25 -4.60 6.59
N LEU A 174 -18.95 -4.44 6.64
CA LEU A 174 -18.00 -5.53 6.40
C LEU A 174 -16.77 -5.39 7.26
N ASP A 175 -16.34 -6.52 7.84
CA ASP A 175 -15.04 -6.62 8.48
C ASP A 175 -13.97 -6.88 7.42
N ILE A 176 -12.87 -6.14 7.51
CA ILE A 176 -11.74 -6.20 6.58
C ILE A 176 -10.57 -6.83 7.32
N GLU A 177 -10.01 -7.90 6.78
CA GLU A 177 -8.90 -8.59 7.42
C GLU A 177 -7.63 -7.75 7.45
N SER A 178 -7.25 -7.16 6.31
CA SER A 178 -6.09 -6.27 6.27
C SER A 178 -6.04 -5.35 5.07
N LEU A 179 -5.41 -4.19 5.28
CA LEU A 179 -4.85 -3.33 4.24
C LEU A 179 -3.34 -3.30 4.41
N THR A 180 -2.59 -3.55 3.35
CA THR A 180 -1.12 -3.41 3.33
C THR A 180 -0.71 -2.44 2.23
N ILE A 181 0.02 -1.38 2.58
CA ILE A 181 0.58 -0.41 1.62
C ILE A 181 2.09 -0.59 1.59
N ARG A 182 2.66 -0.72 0.39
CA ARG A 182 4.11 -0.91 0.18
C ARG A 182 4.64 0.12 -0.79
N LEU A 183 5.72 0.82 -0.39
CA LEU A 183 6.53 1.66 -1.26
C LEU A 183 7.92 1.04 -1.37
N LEU A 184 8.33 0.69 -2.60
CA LEU A 184 9.65 0.17 -2.88
C LEU A 184 10.52 1.25 -3.50
N TYR A 185 11.62 1.56 -2.85
CA TYR A 185 12.60 2.55 -3.28
C TYR A 185 13.74 1.92 -4.09
N LYS A 186 14.32 2.69 -4.99
CA LYS A 186 15.48 2.31 -5.77
C LYS A 186 16.37 3.53 -6.08
#